data_5106612c14f7244623573e6e0073bc29
#
_entry.id   5106612c14f7244623573e6e0073bc29
#
_cell.length_a   1.000
_cell.length_b   1.000
_cell.length_c   1.000
_cell.angle_alpha   90.00
_cell.angle_beta   90.00
_cell.angle_gamma   90.00
#
_symmetry.space_group_name_H-M   'P 1'
#
loop_
_entity.id
_entity.type
_entity.pdbx_description
1 polymer ?
#
loop_
_entity_poly.entity_id
_entity_poly.type
_entity_poly.pdbx_seq_one_letter_code
_entity_poly.pdbx_strand_id
1 'polypeptide(L)'
;MIGPISKILIIHLLDPIIFSPSFIPSSLATFHPSVCNRLDRNTSGIVLCGKTLAGSQALSRIIKDRSVKKYYQTVCKGKLLQESTLEGYLYKDERTNTVQVFSQKPEMLEEASYIKTIYTPSAVAGEYTLLTVELVTGKTHQIRAHLASTGHPLLGDTKYGDSKLNRKLQSEYSLHHQLLHAGRVCFPEGEEGPLAKVSGQTFTAPLPHKFAEILQALNLTPDSAC
;
A
#
# COMPACT_ATOMS: atom_id res chain seq x y z
N MET A 1 1.86 -21.93 -27.63
CA MET A 1 1.68 -20.59 -28.21
C MET A 1 1.64 -19.59 -27.06
N ILE A 2 2.72 -18.85 -26.83
CA ILE A 2 2.81 -17.82 -25.80
C ILE A 2 2.06 -16.62 -26.36
N GLY A 3 0.93 -16.25 -25.72
CA GLY A 3 0.15 -15.09 -26.11
C GLY A 3 0.95 -13.79 -26.04
N PRO A 4 0.53 -12.72 -26.71
CA PRO A 4 1.29 -11.47 -26.80
C PRO A 4 1.54 -10.91 -25.41
N ILE A 5 2.79 -10.61 -25.13
CA ILE A 5 3.34 -10.15 -23.85
C ILE A 5 2.59 -8.89 -23.40
N SER A 6 1.96 -8.96 -22.23
CA SER A 6 1.35 -7.78 -21.59
C SER A 6 2.39 -6.66 -21.44
N LYS A 7 2.03 -5.43 -21.80
CA LYS A 7 2.90 -4.24 -21.70
C LYS A 7 3.10 -3.78 -20.25
N ILE A 8 2.43 -4.45 -19.30
CA ILE A 8 2.43 -4.14 -17.87
C ILE A 8 2.83 -5.39 -17.10
N LEU A 9 3.65 -5.20 -16.10
CA LEU A 9 4.05 -6.21 -15.14
C LEU A 9 3.52 -5.79 -13.76
N ILE A 10 2.77 -6.69 -13.13
CA ILE A 10 2.37 -6.55 -11.73
C ILE A 10 3.33 -7.42 -10.92
N ILE A 11 4.12 -6.78 -10.07
CA ILE A 11 5.13 -7.44 -9.25
C ILE A 11 4.60 -7.54 -7.84
N HIS A 12 4.57 -8.77 -7.33
CA HIS A 12 4.29 -9.04 -5.92
C HIS A 12 5.61 -9.15 -5.16
N LEU A 13 5.85 -8.22 -4.22
CA LEU A 13 7.04 -8.21 -3.38
C LEU A 13 6.79 -9.01 -2.09
N LEU A 14 7.07 -10.32 -2.12
CA LEU A 14 7.20 -11.16 -0.92
C LEU A 14 8.63 -11.65 -0.74
N ASP A 15 9.31 -11.90 -1.86
CA ASP A 15 10.70 -12.27 -1.94
C ASP A 15 11.41 -11.39 -2.96
N PRO A 16 12.74 -11.20 -2.86
CA PRO A 16 13.49 -10.51 -3.90
C PRO A 16 13.25 -11.23 -5.22
N ILE A 17 12.50 -10.62 -6.13
CA ILE A 17 12.29 -11.15 -7.46
C ILE A 17 13.64 -11.12 -8.13
N ILE A 18 14.25 -12.30 -8.24
CA ILE A 18 15.37 -12.53 -9.12
C ILE A 18 14.83 -12.33 -10.53
N PHE A 19 15.09 -11.17 -11.13
CA PHE A 19 14.95 -11.01 -12.56
C PHE A 19 15.81 -12.10 -13.23
N SER A 20 15.18 -13.14 -13.77
CA SER A 20 15.91 -14.08 -14.60
C SER A 20 16.45 -13.31 -15.81
N PRO A 21 17.76 -13.25 -16.02
CA PRO A 21 18.36 -12.54 -17.16
C PRO A 21 17.86 -13.02 -18.52
N SER A 22 17.30 -14.24 -18.57
CA SER A 22 16.74 -14.86 -19.79
C SER A 22 15.44 -14.21 -20.29
N PHE A 23 14.87 -13.23 -19.58
CA PHE A 23 13.62 -12.59 -19.96
C PHE A 23 13.79 -11.13 -20.44
N ILE A 24 14.99 -10.74 -20.89
CA ILE A 24 15.24 -9.42 -21.49
C ILE A 24 15.04 -9.55 -23.01
N PRO A 25 13.88 -9.13 -23.57
CA PRO A 25 13.75 -9.07 -25.02
C PRO A 25 14.75 -8.06 -25.58
N SER A 26 15.27 -8.33 -26.76
CA SER A 26 16.19 -7.44 -27.49
C SER A 26 15.64 -6.02 -27.74
N SER A 27 14.33 -5.80 -27.55
CA SER A 27 13.67 -4.48 -27.60
C SER A 27 13.96 -3.57 -26.39
N LEU A 28 14.68 -4.03 -25.37
CA LEU A 28 15.05 -3.24 -24.19
C LEU A 28 16.32 -2.38 -24.38
N ALA A 29 16.90 -2.37 -25.58
CA ALA A 29 18.04 -1.50 -25.87
C ALA A 29 17.75 0.01 -25.69
N THR A 30 16.44 0.40 -25.72
CA THR A 30 16.02 1.80 -25.64
C THR A 30 15.12 2.15 -24.46
N PHE A 31 14.60 1.16 -23.71
CA PHE A 31 13.72 1.40 -22.56
C PHE A 31 13.96 0.36 -21.46
N HIS A 32 14.22 0.83 -20.25
CA HIS A 32 14.31 -0.02 -19.07
C HIS A 32 12.96 -0.04 -18.33
N PRO A 33 12.37 -1.23 -18.02
CA PRO A 33 11.18 -1.34 -17.19
C PRO A 33 11.35 -0.57 -15.88
N SER A 34 10.37 0.26 -15.57
CA SER A 34 10.42 1.11 -14.38
C SER A 34 9.17 0.98 -13.53
N VAL A 35 9.33 1.09 -12.22
CA VAL A 35 8.20 1.09 -11.28
C VAL A 35 7.43 2.40 -11.39
N CYS A 36 6.10 2.30 -11.42
CA CYS A 36 5.19 3.45 -11.53
C CYS A 36 4.60 3.86 -10.18
N ASN A 37 4.70 3.00 -9.16
CA ASN A 37 4.40 3.32 -7.77
C ASN A 37 5.50 2.78 -6.86
N ARG A 38 5.47 3.21 -5.62
CA ARG A 38 6.43 2.75 -4.60
C ARG A 38 5.68 2.32 -3.35
N LEU A 39 6.28 1.39 -2.61
CA LEU A 39 5.88 1.02 -1.26
C LEU A 39 6.89 1.62 -0.26
N ASP A 40 6.44 1.84 0.97
CA ASP A 40 7.34 2.19 2.06
C ASP A 40 8.28 1.01 2.35
N ARG A 41 9.44 1.31 2.94
CA ARG A 41 10.34 0.27 3.44
C ARG A 41 9.58 -0.68 4.38
N ASN A 42 9.75 -1.98 4.17
CA ASN A 42 9.09 -3.06 4.91
C ASN A 42 7.56 -3.17 4.68
N THR A 43 7.00 -2.45 3.72
CA THR A 43 5.64 -2.70 3.23
C THR A 43 5.71 -3.72 2.09
N SER A 44 4.94 -4.78 2.20
CA SER A 44 4.83 -5.82 1.17
C SER A 44 3.67 -5.56 0.21
N GLY A 45 3.59 -6.31 -0.89
CA GLY A 45 2.45 -6.33 -1.78
C GLY A 45 2.73 -5.90 -3.21
N ILE A 46 1.72 -5.38 -3.90
CA ILE A 46 1.72 -5.12 -5.34
C ILE A 46 2.47 -3.84 -5.69
N VAL A 47 3.38 -3.96 -6.64
CA VAL A 47 4.04 -2.84 -7.32
C VAL A 47 3.70 -2.90 -8.81
N LEU A 48 3.32 -1.77 -9.39
CA LEU A 48 3.02 -1.62 -10.81
C LEU A 48 4.28 -1.19 -11.56
N CYS A 49 4.58 -1.87 -12.65
CA CYS A 49 5.75 -1.61 -13.48
C CYS A 49 5.35 -1.58 -14.96
N GLY A 50 5.77 -0.55 -15.67
CA GLY A 50 5.63 -0.48 -17.13
C GLY A 50 6.80 -1.19 -17.82
N LYS A 51 6.51 -2.12 -18.72
CA LYS A 51 7.51 -2.86 -19.53
C LYS A 51 7.88 -2.11 -20.81
N THR A 52 7.14 -1.07 -21.15
CA THR A 52 7.38 -0.19 -22.29
C THR A 52 7.14 1.25 -21.86
N LEU A 53 7.68 2.22 -22.63
CA LEU A 53 7.46 3.65 -22.39
C LEU A 53 5.96 3.98 -22.38
N ALA A 54 5.22 3.53 -23.38
CA ALA A 54 3.77 3.74 -23.48
C ALA A 54 3.01 3.12 -22.27
N GLY A 55 3.42 1.93 -21.82
CA GLY A 55 2.85 1.28 -20.62
C GLY A 55 3.13 2.07 -19.34
N SER A 56 4.36 2.57 -19.17
CA SER A 56 4.73 3.41 -18.01
C SER A 56 3.98 4.74 -18.02
N GLN A 57 3.84 5.40 -19.15
CA GLN A 57 3.08 6.64 -19.28
C GLN A 57 1.60 6.43 -18.97
N ALA A 58 0.98 5.36 -19.51
CA ALA A 58 -0.41 5.05 -19.25
C ALA A 58 -0.65 4.71 -17.77
N LEU A 59 0.22 3.91 -17.10
CA LEU A 59 0.16 3.64 -15.67
C LEU A 59 0.32 4.93 -14.85
N SER A 60 1.27 5.78 -15.21
CA SER A 60 1.50 7.05 -14.50
C SER A 60 0.29 7.98 -14.60
N ARG A 61 -0.41 7.98 -15.75
CA ARG A 61 -1.66 8.73 -15.95
C ARG A 61 -2.72 8.26 -14.97
N ILE A 62 -3.08 6.95 -14.97
CA ILE A 62 -4.16 6.42 -14.11
C ILE A 62 -3.82 6.44 -12.61
N ILE A 63 -2.53 6.49 -12.25
CA ILE A 63 -2.09 6.70 -10.87
C ILE A 63 -2.25 8.17 -10.48
N LYS A 64 -1.91 9.10 -11.37
CA LYS A 64 -1.99 10.55 -11.15
C LYS A 64 -3.43 11.02 -11.05
N ASP A 65 -4.30 10.56 -11.93
CA ASP A 65 -5.74 10.89 -11.95
C ASP A 65 -6.55 10.09 -10.91
N ARG A 66 -5.90 9.13 -10.20
CA ARG A 66 -6.48 8.30 -9.14
C ARG A 66 -7.59 7.35 -9.62
N SER A 67 -7.63 7.03 -10.89
CA SER A 67 -8.60 6.07 -11.44
C SER A 67 -8.27 4.63 -11.08
N VAL A 68 -6.99 4.31 -10.82
CA VAL A 68 -6.59 3.01 -10.26
C VAL A 68 -6.77 3.01 -8.75
N LYS A 69 -7.56 2.09 -8.22
CA LYS A 69 -7.78 1.94 -6.79
C LYS A 69 -6.78 0.99 -6.16
N LYS A 70 -6.23 1.37 -5.00
CA LYS A 70 -5.22 0.61 -4.28
C LYS A 70 -5.70 0.34 -2.87
N TYR A 71 -5.76 -0.95 -2.50
CA TYR A 71 -6.21 -1.38 -1.19
C TYR A 71 -5.08 -2.05 -0.43
N TYR A 72 -4.96 -1.65 0.82
CA TYR A 72 -3.97 -2.18 1.75
C TYR A 72 -4.67 -2.93 2.88
N GLN A 73 -3.99 -3.92 3.43
CA GLN A 73 -4.37 -4.55 4.69
C GLN A 73 -3.38 -4.12 5.76
N THR A 74 -3.90 -3.78 6.94
CA THR A 74 -3.10 -3.37 8.09
C THR A 74 -3.79 -3.70 9.39
N VAL A 75 -3.01 -3.85 10.47
CA VAL A 75 -3.55 -3.97 11.82
C VAL A 75 -3.15 -2.73 12.61
N CYS A 76 -4.13 -2.09 13.22
CA CYS A 76 -3.92 -0.92 14.08
C CYS A 76 -4.30 -1.19 15.54
N LYS A 77 -3.77 -0.37 16.45
CA LYS A 77 -4.19 -0.28 17.83
C LYS A 77 -5.53 0.42 17.94
N GLY A 78 -6.40 -0.07 18.82
CA GLY A 78 -7.72 0.48 19.10
C GLY A 78 -8.84 -0.24 18.36
N LYS A 79 -10.06 -0.02 18.83
CA LYS A 79 -11.29 -0.59 18.27
C LYS A 79 -11.90 0.40 17.29
N LEU A 80 -11.84 0.09 16.02
CA LEU A 80 -12.53 0.80 14.95
C LEU A 80 -13.69 -0.08 14.49
N LEU A 81 -14.92 0.38 14.67
CA LEU A 81 -16.12 -0.43 14.44
C LEU A 81 -16.85 -0.07 13.15
N GLN A 82 -16.51 1.06 12.54
CA GLN A 82 -17.19 1.57 11.36
C GLN A 82 -16.18 2.07 10.32
N GLU A 83 -16.61 2.04 9.07
CA GLU A 83 -15.89 2.68 7.98
C GLU A 83 -15.76 4.17 8.24
N SER A 84 -14.61 4.72 7.88
CA SER A 84 -14.40 6.16 7.97
C SER A 84 -13.48 6.66 6.87
N THR A 85 -13.69 7.92 6.53
CA THR A 85 -12.82 8.69 5.64
C THR A 85 -12.00 9.67 6.46
N LEU A 86 -10.68 9.53 6.37
CA LEU A 86 -9.74 10.48 6.95
C LEU A 86 -9.29 11.46 5.87
N GLU A 87 -9.39 12.74 6.14
CA GLU A 87 -8.91 13.81 5.28
C GLU A 87 -8.01 14.76 6.07
N GLY A 88 -7.03 15.36 5.40
CA GLY A 88 -6.11 16.28 6.05
C GLY A 88 -5.00 16.73 5.12
N TYR A 89 -3.95 17.28 5.70
CA TYR A 89 -2.77 17.74 5.00
C TYR A 89 -1.53 17.08 5.60
N LEU A 90 -0.66 16.61 4.73
CA LEU A 90 0.57 15.94 5.11
C LEU A 90 1.76 16.79 4.68
N TYR A 91 2.60 17.15 5.63
CA TYR A 91 3.90 17.78 5.42
C TYR A 91 5.01 16.76 5.65
N LYS A 92 5.98 16.71 4.75
CA LYS A 92 7.15 15.86 4.86
C LYS A 92 8.36 16.68 5.27
N ASP A 93 8.96 16.35 6.41
CA ASP A 93 10.29 16.83 6.78
C ASP A 93 11.35 15.96 6.08
N GLU A 94 12.00 16.53 5.09
CA GLU A 94 13.02 15.82 4.30
C GLU A 94 14.26 15.45 5.11
N ARG A 95 14.62 16.24 6.14
CA ARG A 95 15.80 15.99 6.98
C ARG A 95 15.65 14.73 7.84
N THR A 96 14.48 14.57 8.43
CA THR A 96 14.18 13.43 9.32
C THR A 96 13.48 12.30 8.57
N ASN A 97 13.07 12.54 7.32
CA ASN A 97 12.22 11.65 6.53
C ASN A 97 10.94 11.22 7.30
N THR A 98 10.42 12.10 8.16
CA THR A 98 9.15 11.93 8.87
C THR A 98 8.06 12.75 8.20
N VAL A 99 6.79 12.42 8.50
CA VAL A 99 5.65 13.22 8.06
C VAL A 99 4.82 13.63 9.26
N GLN A 100 4.19 14.79 9.14
CA GLN A 100 3.22 15.31 10.09
C GLN A 100 1.87 15.46 9.37
N VAL A 101 0.79 15.18 10.08
CA VAL A 101 -0.57 15.28 9.56
C VAL A 101 -1.31 16.39 10.31
N PHE A 102 -2.01 17.22 9.56
CA PHE A 102 -2.80 18.35 10.04
C PHE A 102 -4.24 18.23 9.54
N SER A 103 -5.22 18.58 10.34
CA SER A 103 -6.63 18.62 9.94
C SER A 103 -6.95 19.74 8.95
N GLN A 104 -6.18 20.85 9.02
CA GLN A 104 -6.29 21.98 8.10
C GLN A 104 -4.92 22.28 7.49
N LYS A 105 -4.91 22.92 6.32
CA LYS A 105 -3.66 23.30 5.67
C LYS A 105 -2.92 24.35 6.54
N PRO A 106 -1.70 24.05 7.02
CA PRO A 106 -0.95 24.99 7.81
C PRO A 106 -0.50 26.19 6.93
N GLU A 107 -0.71 27.41 7.38
CA GLU A 107 -0.34 28.61 6.62
C GLU A 107 1.15 28.71 6.32
N MET A 108 2.00 28.27 7.27
CA MET A 108 3.46 28.33 7.16
C MET A 108 4.11 27.14 6.45
N LEU A 109 3.33 26.15 6.01
CA LEU A 109 3.81 24.92 5.34
C LEU A 109 3.15 24.78 3.97
N GLU A 110 3.49 25.65 3.04
CA GLU A 110 2.91 25.70 1.68
C GLU A 110 3.01 24.35 0.96
N GLU A 111 4.07 23.58 1.22
CA GLU A 111 4.30 22.24 0.64
C GLU A 111 3.41 21.14 1.22
N ALA A 112 2.63 21.44 2.27
CA ALA A 112 1.69 20.46 2.82
C ALA A 112 0.66 20.05 1.77
N SER A 113 0.62 18.75 1.53
CA SER A 113 -0.22 18.16 0.48
C SER A 113 -1.50 17.57 1.07
N TYR A 114 -2.64 17.82 0.42
CA TYR A 114 -3.90 17.17 0.78
C TYR A 114 -3.77 15.65 0.69
N ILE A 115 -4.31 14.95 1.70
CA ILE A 115 -4.36 13.49 1.78
C ILE A 115 -5.78 13.01 2.09
N LYS A 116 -6.12 11.86 1.49
CA LYS A 116 -7.38 11.15 1.73
C LYS A 116 -7.13 9.65 1.84
N THR A 117 -7.62 9.07 2.93
CA THR A 117 -7.52 7.64 3.25
C THR A 117 -8.89 7.16 3.72
N ILE A 118 -9.41 6.09 3.13
CA ILE A 118 -10.66 5.47 3.57
C ILE A 118 -10.28 4.13 4.22
N TYR A 119 -10.84 3.81 5.37
CA TYR A 119 -10.65 2.51 5.96
C TYR A 119 -11.97 1.84 6.31
N THR A 120 -12.01 0.53 6.14
CA THR A 120 -13.13 -0.35 6.51
C THR A 120 -12.59 -1.41 7.47
N PRO A 121 -13.14 -1.54 8.69
CA PRO A 121 -12.79 -2.62 9.60
C PRO A 121 -13.18 -3.97 8.99
N SER A 122 -12.23 -4.92 9.01
CA SER A 122 -12.45 -6.29 8.52
C SER A 122 -12.57 -7.30 9.66
N ALA A 123 -11.92 -7.04 10.80
CA ALA A 123 -12.05 -7.81 12.04
C ALA A 123 -11.61 -6.97 13.25
N VAL A 124 -12.21 -7.21 14.41
CA VAL A 124 -11.86 -6.56 15.67
C VAL A 124 -11.67 -7.60 16.75
N ALA A 125 -10.53 -7.59 17.41
CA ALA A 125 -10.25 -8.49 18.54
C ALA A 125 -9.43 -7.76 19.63
N GLY A 126 -9.90 -7.82 20.87
CA GLY A 126 -9.26 -7.13 21.98
C GLY A 126 -9.14 -5.62 21.72
N GLU A 127 -7.92 -5.11 21.72
CA GLU A 127 -7.60 -3.70 21.42
C GLU A 127 -7.01 -3.50 20.01
N TYR A 128 -7.29 -4.39 19.09
CA TYR A 128 -6.75 -4.35 17.73
C TYR A 128 -7.84 -4.43 16.69
N THR A 129 -7.61 -3.79 15.55
CA THR A 129 -8.49 -3.85 14.40
C THR A 129 -7.69 -4.17 13.14
N LEU A 130 -8.13 -5.20 12.40
CA LEU A 130 -7.70 -5.44 11.02
C LEU A 130 -8.51 -4.51 10.12
N LEU A 131 -7.81 -3.74 9.30
CA LEU A 131 -8.40 -2.78 8.37
C LEU A 131 -8.09 -3.17 6.92
N THR A 132 -9.09 -2.99 6.07
CA THR A 132 -8.90 -2.75 4.64
C THR A 132 -8.86 -1.25 4.41
N VAL A 133 -7.78 -0.74 3.79
CA VAL A 133 -7.55 0.70 3.60
C VAL A 133 -7.48 1.02 2.11
N GLU A 134 -8.37 1.87 1.62
CA GLU A 134 -8.27 2.47 0.29
C GLU A 134 -7.35 3.69 0.34
N LEU A 135 -6.23 3.62 -0.39
CA LEU A 135 -5.28 4.72 -0.51
C LEU A 135 -5.68 5.62 -1.68
N VAL A 136 -6.52 6.63 -1.44
CA VAL A 136 -7.02 7.55 -2.47
C VAL A 136 -5.90 8.48 -2.96
N THR A 137 -5.15 9.07 -2.06
CA THR A 137 -3.89 9.79 -2.36
C THR A 137 -2.69 8.92 -1.97
N GLY A 138 -1.53 9.13 -2.58
CA GLY A 138 -0.37 8.25 -2.38
C GLY A 138 0.88 9.01 -1.91
N LYS A 139 0.82 9.66 -0.74
CA LYS A 139 1.95 10.38 -0.16
C LYS A 139 2.80 9.46 0.73
N THR A 140 4.07 9.85 0.92
CA THR A 140 5.02 9.11 1.76
C THR A 140 4.44 8.84 3.15
N HIS A 141 4.51 7.59 3.60
CA HIS A 141 4.02 7.13 4.91
C HIS A 141 2.54 7.46 5.21
N GLN A 142 1.72 7.79 4.20
CA GLN A 142 0.39 8.36 4.41
C GLN A 142 -0.49 7.52 5.33
N ILE A 143 -0.70 6.23 5.04
CA ILE A 143 -1.57 5.34 5.85
C ILE A 143 -1.06 5.32 7.29
N ARG A 144 0.25 5.16 7.47
CA ARG A 144 0.92 5.03 8.78
C ARG A 144 0.72 6.27 9.64
N ALA A 145 1.04 7.44 9.08
CA ALA A 145 0.92 8.70 9.78
C ALA A 145 -0.54 9.14 9.98
N HIS A 146 -1.41 8.89 9.00
CA HIS A 146 -2.81 9.28 9.07
C HIS A 146 -3.55 8.50 10.17
N LEU A 147 -3.39 7.18 10.25
CA LEU A 147 -3.97 6.38 11.33
C LEU A 147 -3.34 6.71 12.70
N ALA A 148 -2.04 6.94 12.74
CA ALA A 148 -1.38 7.35 13.99
C ALA A 148 -1.88 8.72 14.51
N SER A 149 -2.16 9.68 13.62
CA SER A 149 -2.66 11.00 14.00
C SER A 149 -4.07 10.98 14.60
N THR A 150 -4.83 9.90 14.35
CA THR A 150 -6.15 9.68 14.96
C THR A 150 -6.11 8.77 16.20
N GLY A 151 -4.90 8.45 16.72
CA GLY A 151 -4.73 7.60 17.90
C GLY A 151 -4.74 6.08 17.61
N HIS A 152 -4.72 5.69 16.33
CA HIS A 152 -4.78 4.29 15.89
C HIS A 152 -3.50 3.87 15.12
N PRO A 153 -2.31 3.92 15.75
CA PRO A 153 -1.07 3.59 15.05
C PRO A 153 -1.04 2.13 14.63
N LEU A 154 -0.32 1.84 13.52
CA LEU A 154 -0.13 0.49 13.03
C LEU A 154 0.74 -0.34 13.98
N LEU A 155 0.40 -1.62 14.12
CA LEU A 155 1.23 -2.57 14.87
C LEU A 155 2.59 -2.76 14.18
N GLY A 156 3.66 -2.74 14.98
CA GLY A 156 5.03 -2.90 14.51
C GLY A 156 5.61 -1.65 13.83
N ASP A 157 4.87 -0.55 13.73
CA ASP A 157 5.40 0.69 13.16
C ASP A 157 6.40 1.36 14.10
N THR A 158 7.69 1.29 13.76
CA THR A 158 8.77 1.84 14.58
C THR A 158 8.86 3.37 14.52
N LYS A 159 8.14 4.02 13.60
CA LYS A 159 8.23 5.46 13.36
C LYS A 159 7.05 6.24 13.92
N TYR A 160 5.84 5.73 13.72
CA TYR A 160 4.59 6.37 14.12
C TYR A 160 3.81 5.53 15.14
N GLY A 161 4.32 4.35 15.50
CA GLY A 161 3.66 3.39 16.36
C GLY A 161 3.85 3.64 17.85
N ASP A 162 3.17 2.83 18.65
CA ASP A 162 3.33 2.77 20.09
C ASP A 162 4.58 1.95 20.45
N SER A 163 5.60 2.61 20.96
CA SER A 163 6.90 1.97 21.26
C SER A 163 6.81 0.89 22.35
N LYS A 164 5.91 1.04 23.33
CA LYS A 164 5.71 0.05 24.41
C LYS A 164 5.01 -1.18 23.85
N LEU A 165 3.96 -0.98 23.05
CA LEU A 165 3.25 -2.06 22.37
C LEU A 165 4.19 -2.79 21.39
N ASN A 166 4.96 -2.05 20.61
CA ASN A 166 5.87 -2.64 19.62
C ASN A 166 6.94 -3.53 20.28
N ARG A 167 7.49 -3.15 21.45
CA ARG A 167 8.42 -4.02 22.20
C ARG A 167 7.76 -5.33 22.62
N LYS A 168 6.49 -5.28 23.09
CA LYS A 168 5.73 -6.47 23.44
C LYS A 168 5.52 -7.37 22.20
N LEU A 169 5.05 -6.81 21.10
CA LEU A 169 4.80 -7.55 19.85
C LEU A 169 6.09 -8.13 19.25
N GLN A 170 7.21 -7.42 19.39
CA GLN A 170 8.52 -7.93 18.99
C GLN A 170 8.93 -9.15 19.82
N SER A 171 8.75 -9.10 21.14
CA SER A 171 9.07 -10.19 22.06
C SER A 171 8.17 -11.42 21.84
N GLU A 172 6.85 -11.22 21.67
CA GLU A 172 5.87 -12.30 21.59
C GLU A 172 5.78 -12.91 20.18
N TYR A 173 5.88 -12.08 19.15
CA TYR A 173 5.61 -12.47 17.76
C TYR A 173 6.76 -12.22 16.79
N SER A 174 7.91 -11.73 17.28
CA SER A 174 9.03 -11.30 16.41
C SER A 174 8.59 -10.28 15.34
N LEU A 175 7.68 -9.38 15.71
CA LEU A 175 7.22 -8.33 14.82
C LEU A 175 8.18 -7.13 14.86
N HIS A 176 8.94 -6.92 13.79
CA HIS A 176 9.97 -5.88 13.70
C HIS A 176 9.56 -4.65 12.90
N HIS A 177 8.50 -4.76 12.11
CA HIS A 177 8.08 -3.73 11.16
C HIS A 177 6.56 -3.64 11.11
N GLN A 178 6.06 -2.52 10.55
CA GLN A 178 4.63 -2.27 10.40
C GLN A 178 3.93 -3.43 9.65
N LEU A 179 2.82 -3.90 10.19
CA LEU A 179 1.90 -4.79 9.47
C LEU A 179 1.12 -3.95 8.44
N LEU A 180 1.69 -3.81 7.24
CA LEU A 180 1.10 -3.08 6.13
C LEU A 180 1.38 -3.82 4.83
N HIS A 181 0.33 -4.14 4.08
CA HIS A 181 0.42 -4.93 2.86
C HIS A 181 -0.46 -4.33 1.75
N ALA A 182 0.12 -4.00 0.61
CA ALA A 182 -0.59 -3.57 -0.60
C ALA A 182 -1.24 -4.80 -1.28
N GLY A 183 -2.40 -5.20 -0.76
CA GLY A 183 -3.01 -6.51 -1.06
C GLY A 183 -3.84 -6.54 -2.34
N ARG A 184 -4.36 -5.40 -2.83
CA ARG A 184 -5.26 -5.39 -3.98
C ARG A 184 -5.14 -4.10 -4.79
N VAL A 185 -5.19 -4.25 -6.11
CA VAL A 185 -5.23 -3.14 -7.07
C VAL A 185 -6.37 -3.40 -8.06
N CYS A 186 -7.25 -2.41 -8.25
CA CYS A 186 -8.34 -2.46 -9.21
C CYS A 186 -8.10 -1.41 -10.31
N PHE A 187 -8.05 -1.88 -11.54
CA PHE A 187 -7.90 -1.02 -12.72
C PHE A 187 -9.27 -0.46 -13.13
N PRO A 188 -9.33 0.77 -13.63
CA PRO A 188 -10.56 1.34 -14.16
C PRO A 188 -11.04 0.58 -15.40
N GLU A 189 -12.35 0.63 -15.65
CA GLU A 189 -12.95 0.14 -16.90
C GLU A 189 -12.71 1.14 -18.03
N GLY A 190 -12.87 0.68 -19.28
CA GLY A 190 -12.78 1.53 -20.48
C GLY A 190 -11.36 1.94 -20.86
N GLU A 191 -10.32 1.34 -20.26
CA GLU A 191 -8.94 1.62 -20.66
C GLU A 191 -8.61 0.96 -22.00
N GLU A 192 -7.97 1.72 -22.85
CA GLU A 192 -7.55 1.31 -24.20
C GLU A 192 -6.02 1.27 -24.34
N GLY A 193 -5.54 0.88 -25.50
CA GLY A 193 -4.12 0.87 -25.85
C GLY A 193 -3.27 0.00 -24.91
N PRO A 194 -2.23 0.55 -24.23
CA PRO A 194 -1.35 -0.24 -23.36
C PRO A 194 -2.04 -0.90 -22.18
N LEU A 195 -3.16 -0.32 -21.70
CA LEU A 195 -3.91 -0.80 -20.53
C LEU A 195 -5.12 -1.68 -20.88
N ALA A 196 -5.48 -1.84 -22.15
CA ALA A 196 -6.67 -2.55 -22.59
C ALA A 196 -6.81 -3.95 -21.97
N LYS A 197 -5.69 -4.68 -21.80
CA LYS A 197 -5.67 -6.04 -21.24
C LYS A 197 -5.91 -6.11 -19.72
N VAL A 198 -5.78 -4.99 -19.02
CA VAL A 198 -5.97 -4.91 -17.56
C VAL A 198 -7.18 -4.05 -17.20
N SER A 199 -7.86 -3.50 -18.20
CA SER A 199 -9.08 -2.71 -18.03
C SER A 199 -10.12 -3.48 -17.23
N GLY A 200 -10.68 -2.89 -16.18
CA GLY A 200 -11.65 -3.47 -15.27
C GLY A 200 -11.13 -4.64 -14.41
N GLN A 201 -9.86 -5.02 -14.54
CA GLN A 201 -9.34 -6.17 -13.79
C GLN A 201 -8.91 -5.78 -12.37
N THR A 202 -9.05 -6.75 -11.46
CA THR A 202 -8.57 -6.69 -10.09
C THR A 202 -7.44 -7.69 -9.90
N PHE A 203 -6.34 -7.25 -9.28
CA PHE A 203 -5.21 -8.09 -8.94
C PHE A 203 -5.04 -8.10 -7.42
N THR A 204 -4.78 -9.29 -6.88
CA THR A 204 -4.57 -9.49 -5.44
C THR A 204 -3.21 -10.12 -5.18
N ALA A 205 -2.63 -9.78 -4.03
CA ALA A 205 -1.42 -10.38 -3.51
C ALA A 205 -1.75 -11.13 -2.21
N PRO A 206 -1.28 -12.37 -2.03
CA PRO A 206 -1.47 -13.08 -0.77
C PRO A 206 -0.72 -12.37 0.36
N LEU A 207 -1.27 -12.45 1.58
CA LEU A 207 -0.59 -11.94 2.76
C LEU A 207 0.74 -12.66 2.99
N PRO A 208 1.79 -11.93 3.44
CA PRO A 208 3.01 -12.56 3.93
C PRO A 208 2.71 -13.55 5.07
N HIS A 209 3.44 -14.67 5.09
CA HIS A 209 3.26 -15.71 6.11
C HIS A 209 3.27 -15.13 7.53
N LYS A 210 4.25 -14.27 7.84
CA LYS A 210 4.36 -13.61 9.14
C LYS A 210 3.16 -12.72 9.50
N PHE A 211 2.57 -12.06 8.51
CA PHE A 211 1.36 -11.27 8.71
C PHE A 211 0.18 -12.18 9.05
N ALA A 212 0.00 -13.27 8.29
CA ALA A 212 -1.07 -14.24 8.52
C ALA A 212 -0.94 -14.93 9.89
N GLU A 213 0.26 -15.34 10.32
CA GLU A 213 0.54 -15.86 11.66
C GLU A 213 0.09 -14.90 12.77
N ILE A 214 0.40 -13.62 12.63
CA ILE A 214 0.03 -12.61 13.63
C ILE A 214 -1.48 -12.40 13.66
N LEU A 215 -2.16 -12.39 12.51
CA LEU A 215 -3.63 -12.32 12.48
C LEU A 215 -4.27 -13.48 13.24
N GLN A 216 -3.78 -14.70 13.05
CA GLN A 216 -4.25 -15.87 13.77
C GLN A 216 -4.00 -15.75 15.27
N ALA A 217 -2.79 -15.36 15.68
CA ALA A 217 -2.41 -15.21 17.09
C ALA A 217 -3.22 -14.13 17.81
N LEU A 218 -3.67 -13.10 17.09
CA LEU A 218 -4.48 -12.01 17.62
C LEU A 218 -5.99 -12.24 17.44
N ASN A 219 -6.43 -13.39 16.89
CA ASN A 219 -7.83 -13.69 16.55
C ASN A 219 -8.46 -12.62 15.61
N LEU A 220 -7.67 -12.13 14.66
CA LEU A 220 -8.08 -11.12 13.67
C LEU A 220 -8.28 -11.71 12.26
N THR A 221 -8.56 -13.02 12.16
CA THR A 221 -8.92 -13.60 10.87
C THR A 221 -10.28 -13.04 10.44
N PRO A 222 -10.40 -12.51 9.21
CA PRO A 222 -11.71 -12.11 8.72
C PRO A 222 -12.65 -13.30 8.75
N ASP A 223 -13.90 -13.10 9.16
CA ASP A 223 -14.92 -14.10 8.95
C ASP A 223 -14.94 -14.47 7.48
N SER A 224 -14.99 -15.76 7.20
CA SER A 224 -14.92 -16.34 5.84
C SER A 224 -16.20 -16.08 5.02
N ALA A 225 -16.73 -14.87 5.11
CA ALA A 225 -17.90 -14.41 4.39
C ALA A 225 -17.57 -13.11 3.64
N CYS A 226 -17.05 -13.27 2.42
CA CYS A 226 -17.36 -12.46 1.22
C CYS A 226 -16.51 -12.94 0.05
#